data_8b27ee613a035492e3b7bb61320109cf
#
_entry.id   8b27ee613a035492e3b7bb61320109cf
#
_cell.length_a   1.000
_cell.length_b   1.000
_cell.length_c   1.000
_cell.angle_alpha   90.00
_cell.angle_beta   90.00
_cell.angle_gamma   90.00
#
_symmetry.space_group_name_H-M   'P 1'
#
loop_
_entity.id
_entity.type
_entity.pdbx_description
1 polymer ?
#
loop_
_entity_poly.entity_id
_entity_poly.type
_entity_poly.pdbx_seq_one_letter_code
_entity_poly.pdbx_strand_id
1 'polypeptide(L)'
;MMDTGCVWDGYFCDFDRNFAIHHASDAAMGAHQRLFDATEAALDILKPGISANDLFSAMDRILRPNQTAQMGSEEVGRYGHGLGIQLTEPPSLTTWDKTVIKAGMALTIEPSISYGDGLTMVAEENLLILDDGVVLLSERAPRDLPIIFVP
;
A
#
# COMPACT_ATOMS: atom_id res chain seq x y z
N MET A 1 -12.98 -5.53 3.34
CA MET A 1 -12.10 -4.36 3.33
C MET A 1 -12.85 -3.21 3.96
N MET A 2 -12.21 -2.45 4.81
CA MET A 2 -12.69 -1.20 5.39
C MET A 2 -11.68 -0.12 4.99
N ASP A 3 -12.12 0.81 4.18
CA ASP A 3 -11.38 1.96 3.74
C ASP A 3 -12.01 3.19 4.40
N THR A 4 -11.23 3.98 5.10
CA THR A 4 -11.71 5.10 5.91
C THR A 4 -10.59 6.10 6.16
N GLY A 5 -10.96 7.30 6.56
CA GLY A 5 -10.00 8.33 6.92
C GLY A 5 -10.59 9.37 7.84
N CYS A 6 -9.76 10.29 8.24
CA CYS A 6 -10.19 11.46 9.00
C CYS A 6 -9.31 12.66 8.67
N VAL A 7 -9.76 13.83 9.15
CA VAL A 7 -8.99 15.06 9.12
C VAL A 7 -8.81 15.55 10.55
N TRP A 8 -7.57 15.78 10.93
CA TRP A 8 -7.24 16.35 12.22
C TRP A 8 -6.34 17.57 12.05
N ASP A 9 -6.77 18.70 12.56
CA ASP A 9 -6.04 19.99 12.49
C ASP A 9 -5.57 20.37 11.07
N GLY A 10 -6.39 20.01 10.05
CA GLY A 10 -6.10 20.26 8.64
C GLY A 10 -5.26 19.19 7.93
N TYR A 11 -4.83 18.15 8.63
CA TYR A 11 -4.10 17.02 8.04
C TYR A 11 -5.00 15.82 7.84
N PHE A 12 -4.86 15.19 6.68
CA PHE A 12 -5.57 13.96 6.33
C PHE A 12 -4.88 12.74 6.89
N CYS A 13 -5.69 11.76 7.30
CA CYS A 13 -5.30 10.38 7.55
C CYS A 13 -6.09 9.49 6.58
N ASP A 14 -5.42 8.57 5.95
CA ASP A 14 -5.98 7.51 5.12
C ASP A 14 -5.76 6.16 5.80
N PHE A 15 -6.70 5.22 5.71
CA PHE A 15 -6.58 3.99 6.47
C PHE A 15 -7.42 2.86 5.89
N ASP A 16 -6.77 1.82 5.41
CA ASP A 16 -7.41 0.61 4.92
C ASP A 16 -7.02 -0.62 5.78
N ARG A 17 -8.00 -1.43 6.11
CA ARG A 17 -7.81 -2.71 6.80
C ARG A 17 -8.73 -3.78 6.25
N ASN A 18 -8.18 -4.98 6.16
CA ASN A 18 -8.89 -6.17 5.70
C ASN A 18 -9.20 -7.09 6.86
N PHE A 19 -10.40 -7.65 6.84
CA PHE A 19 -10.84 -8.72 7.72
C PHE A 19 -11.95 -9.53 7.07
N ALA A 20 -12.15 -10.75 7.51
CA ALA A 20 -13.26 -11.60 7.10
C ALA A 20 -14.22 -11.83 8.27
N ILE A 21 -15.49 -12.03 7.96
CA ILE A 21 -16.52 -12.37 8.94
C ILE A 21 -16.77 -13.88 8.89
N HIS A 22 -16.58 -14.53 10.02
CA HIS A 22 -16.70 -15.98 10.25
C HIS A 22 -15.72 -16.85 9.48
N HIS A 23 -15.50 -16.62 8.17
CA HIS A 23 -14.58 -17.38 7.34
C HIS A 23 -14.01 -16.56 6.20
N ALA A 24 -12.86 -16.95 5.68
CA ALA A 24 -12.25 -16.41 4.47
C ALA A 24 -12.02 -17.55 3.46
N SER A 25 -12.16 -17.25 2.17
CA SER A 25 -11.76 -18.20 1.13
C SER A 25 -10.23 -18.28 1.02
N ASP A 26 -9.71 -19.39 0.51
CA ASP A 26 -8.27 -19.53 0.24
C ASP A 26 -7.76 -18.45 -0.71
N ALA A 27 -8.59 -18.03 -1.67
CA ALA A 27 -8.27 -16.94 -2.60
C ALA A 27 -8.10 -15.59 -1.85
N ALA A 28 -8.99 -15.27 -0.90
CA ALA A 28 -8.89 -14.06 -0.09
C ALA A 28 -7.67 -14.09 0.85
N MET A 29 -7.42 -15.23 1.50
CA MET A 29 -6.23 -15.39 2.36
C MET A 29 -4.94 -15.25 1.54
N GLY A 30 -4.86 -15.88 0.37
CA GLY A 30 -3.71 -15.77 -0.52
C GLY A 30 -3.50 -14.35 -1.07
N ALA A 31 -4.59 -13.63 -1.40
CA ALA A 31 -4.52 -12.24 -1.83
C ALA A 31 -3.98 -11.33 -0.72
N HIS A 32 -4.48 -11.49 0.51
CA HIS A 32 -4.02 -10.73 1.67
C HIS A 32 -2.53 -10.97 1.96
N GLN A 33 -2.07 -12.22 1.93
CA GLN A 33 -0.66 -12.54 2.13
C GLN A 33 0.24 -11.93 1.05
N ARG A 34 -0.20 -11.97 -0.23
CA ARG A 34 0.55 -11.33 -1.31
C ARG A 34 0.62 -9.81 -1.17
N LEU A 35 -0.44 -9.16 -0.71
CA LEU A 35 -0.44 -7.73 -0.41
C LEU A 35 0.52 -7.42 0.74
N PHE A 36 0.50 -8.23 1.81
CA PHE A 36 1.45 -8.09 2.90
C PHE A 36 2.90 -8.20 2.41
N ASP A 37 3.23 -9.23 1.63
CA ASP A 37 4.56 -9.44 1.07
C ASP A 37 4.98 -8.30 0.12
N ALA A 38 4.06 -7.75 -0.65
CA ALA A 38 4.32 -6.59 -1.50
C ALA A 38 4.64 -5.32 -0.68
N THR A 39 3.88 -5.07 0.38
CA THR A 39 4.14 -3.96 1.30
C THR A 39 5.50 -4.13 1.99
N GLU A 40 5.84 -5.35 2.47
CA GLU A 40 7.17 -5.64 3.04
C GLU A 40 8.28 -5.34 2.03
N ALA A 41 8.13 -5.76 0.77
CA ALA A 41 9.12 -5.50 -0.27
C ALA A 41 9.36 -4.00 -0.53
N ALA A 42 8.34 -3.15 -0.35
CA ALA A 42 8.51 -1.71 -0.40
C ALA A 42 9.20 -1.17 0.86
N LEU A 43 8.78 -1.62 2.05
CA LEU A 43 9.35 -1.19 3.33
C LEU A 43 10.84 -1.53 3.44
N ASP A 44 11.25 -2.71 2.96
CA ASP A 44 12.64 -3.17 2.98
C ASP A 44 13.61 -2.26 2.22
N ILE A 45 13.15 -1.60 1.17
CA ILE A 45 13.99 -0.70 0.35
C ILE A 45 13.76 0.78 0.64
N LEU A 46 12.71 1.11 1.40
CA LEU A 46 12.27 2.48 1.62
C LEU A 46 13.23 3.25 2.52
N LYS A 47 13.81 4.30 1.96
CA LYS A 47 14.71 5.24 2.63
C LYS A 47 14.80 6.53 1.82
N PRO A 48 15.29 7.63 2.40
CA PRO A 48 15.61 8.82 1.62
C PRO A 48 16.55 8.51 0.44
N GLY A 49 16.27 9.09 -0.71
CA GLY A 49 17.06 8.91 -1.93
C GLY A 49 16.53 7.87 -2.92
N ILE A 50 15.64 6.98 -2.51
CA ILE A 50 14.94 6.08 -3.45
C ILE A 50 13.88 6.85 -4.25
N SER A 51 13.52 6.37 -5.44
CA SER A 51 12.47 6.99 -6.23
C SER A 51 11.10 6.31 -6.03
N ALA A 52 10.02 7.06 -6.27
CA ALA A 52 8.65 6.55 -6.16
C ALA A 52 8.40 5.33 -7.08
N ASN A 53 8.96 5.33 -8.29
CA ASN A 53 8.82 4.18 -9.20
C ASN A 53 9.63 2.94 -8.79
N ASP A 54 10.68 3.08 -7.97
CA ASP A 54 11.39 1.92 -7.40
C ASP A 54 10.52 1.21 -6.36
N LEU A 55 9.79 1.97 -5.52
CA LEU A 55 8.82 1.44 -4.58
C LEU A 55 7.68 0.72 -5.30
N PHE A 56 7.11 1.37 -6.33
CA PHE A 56 6.13 0.72 -7.20
C PHE A 56 6.66 -0.61 -7.74
N SER A 57 7.87 -0.61 -8.31
CA SER A 57 8.48 -1.77 -8.96
C SER A 57 8.76 -2.91 -7.98
N ALA A 58 9.07 -2.60 -6.72
CA ALA A 58 9.27 -3.61 -5.68
C ALA A 58 7.97 -4.36 -5.38
N MET A 59 6.88 -3.63 -5.19
CA MET A 59 5.55 -4.20 -4.95
C MET A 59 5.04 -4.97 -6.18
N ASP A 60 5.20 -4.39 -7.35
CA ASP A 60 4.70 -4.94 -8.60
C ASP A 60 5.29 -6.32 -8.93
N ARG A 61 6.58 -6.53 -8.64
CA ARG A 61 7.23 -7.84 -8.80
C ARG A 61 6.59 -8.94 -7.95
N ILE A 62 6.05 -8.61 -6.80
CA ILE A 62 5.33 -9.55 -5.93
C ILE A 62 3.90 -9.78 -6.44
N LEU A 63 3.21 -8.70 -6.81
CA LEU A 63 1.81 -8.76 -7.22
C LEU A 63 1.62 -9.33 -8.63
N ARG A 64 2.57 -9.06 -9.54
CA ARG A 64 2.50 -9.45 -10.95
C ARG A 64 3.81 -10.07 -11.46
N PRO A 65 4.25 -11.21 -10.91
CA PRO A 65 5.58 -11.78 -11.17
C PRO A 65 5.83 -12.16 -12.64
N ASN A 66 4.76 -12.34 -13.43
CA ASN A 66 4.84 -12.76 -14.84
C ASN A 66 4.48 -11.64 -15.84
N GLN A 67 4.29 -10.42 -15.36
CA GLN A 67 3.93 -9.27 -16.21
C GLN A 67 5.05 -8.23 -16.14
N THR A 68 5.55 -7.81 -17.26
CA THR A 68 6.36 -6.59 -17.34
C THR A 68 5.42 -5.40 -17.20
N ALA A 69 5.66 -4.53 -16.25
CA ALA A 69 4.94 -3.27 -16.12
C ALA A 69 5.08 -2.48 -17.44
N GLN A 70 4.05 -2.51 -18.27
CA GLN A 70 4.03 -1.67 -19.47
C GLN A 70 3.75 -0.24 -19.03
N MET A 71 4.66 0.66 -19.33
CA MET A 71 4.44 2.09 -19.16
C MET A 71 3.12 2.49 -19.86
N GLY A 72 2.15 2.97 -19.08
CA GLY A 72 0.91 3.51 -19.60
C GLY A 72 -0.26 2.53 -19.75
N SER A 73 -0.20 1.32 -19.21
CA SER A 73 -1.40 0.50 -19.10
C SER A 73 -2.32 1.10 -18.03
N GLU A 74 -3.51 1.52 -18.41
CA GLU A 74 -4.56 2.04 -17.50
C GLU A 74 -5.00 1.00 -16.45
N GLU A 75 -4.58 -0.25 -16.61
CA GLU A 75 -4.90 -1.38 -15.73
C GLU A 75 -4.09 -1.39 -14.41
N VAL A 76 -3.02 -0.61 -14.31
CA VAL A 76 -2.21 -0.55 -13.10
C VAL A 76 -2.25 0.86 -12.55
N GLY A 77 -3.06 1.04 -11.54
CA GLY A 77 -3.11 2.24 -10.75
C GLY A 77 -1.79 2.53 -10.03
N ARG A 78 -1.82 3.41 -9.07
CA ARG A 78 -0.72 3.65 -8.14
C ARG A 78 -0.76 2.61 -7.00
N TYR A 79 0.38 2.41 -6.35
CA TYR A 79 0.51 1.60 -5.14
C TYR A 79 0.87 2.45 -3.91
N GLY A 80 0.35 3.69 -3.86
CA GLY A 80 0.52 4.63 -2.78
C GLY A 80 0.72 6.06 -3.26
N HIS A 81 0.76 6.99 -2.32
CA HIS A 81 0.89 8.42 -2.59
C HIS A 81 1.42 9.20 -1.38
N GLY A 82 1.73 10.47 -1.59
CA GLY A 82 1.95 11.43 -0.51
C GLY A 82 0.64 11.72 0.24
N LEU A 83 0.77 12.00 1.52
CA LEU A 83 -0.34 12.26 2.43
C LEU A 83 -0.01 13.48 3.28
N GLY A 84 -0.97 14.38 3.51
CA GLY A 84 -0.74 15.55 4.34
C GLY A 84 -1.90 16.52 4.38
N ILE A 85 -1.73 17.70 3.78
CA ILE A 85 -2.79 18.73 3.71
C ILE A 85 -3.88 18.33 2.73
N GLN A 86 -3.56 17.46 1.79
CA GLN A 86 -4.53 16.79 0.93
C GLN A 86 -4.51 15.29 1.19
N LEU A 87 -5.64 14.64 0.97
CA LEU A 87 -5.73 13.19 1.07
C LEU A 87 -4.74 12.49 0.13
N THR A 88 -4.58 13.04 -1.07
CA THR A 88 -3.64 12.55 -2.07
C THR A 88 -2.73 13.68 -2.51
N GLU A 89 -1.43 13.55 -2.24
CA GLU A 89 -0.38 14.49 -2.63
C GLU A 89 0.72 13.77 -3.43
N PRO A 90 1.55 14.52 -4.17
CA PRO A 90 2.79 13.95 -4.70
C PRO A 90 3.73 13.45 -3.57
N PRO A 91 4.52 12.38 -3.82
CA PRO A 91 4.59 11.62 -5.05
C PRO A 91 3.45 10.61 -5.21
N SER A 92 3.27 10.10 -6.43
CA SER A 92 2.45 8.91 -6.69
C SER A 92 3.35 7.70 -6.93
N LEU A 93 3.12 6.61 -6.21
CA LEU A 93 3.90 5.38 -6.41
C LEU A 93 3.41 4.67 -7.67
N THR A 94 3.95 5.07 -8.82
CA THR A 94 3.59 4.60 -10.16
C THR A 94 4.84 4.25 -10.98
N THR A 95 4.65 3.63 -12.13
CA THR A 95 5.77 3.26 -13.04
C THR A 95 6.54 4.47 -13.58
N TRP A 96 5.91 5.64 -13.65
CA TRP A 96 6.48 6.83 -14.30
C TRP A 96 6.95 7.92 -13.33
N ASP A 97 6.52 7.89 -12.06
CA ASP A 97 6.90 8.93 -11.10
C ASP A 97 8.32 8.67 -10.57
N LYS A 98 9.24 9.55 -10.93
CA LYS A 98 10.65 9.49 -10.52
C LYS A 98 10.97 10.43 -9.36
N THR A 99 9.96 10.93 -8.68
CA THR A 99 10.16 11.77 -7.49
C THR A 99 11.02 11.04 -6.47
N VAL A 100 12.07 11.69 -6.04
CA VAL A 100 12.98 11.16 -5.02
C VAL A 100 12.34 11.34 -3.65
N ILE A 101 12.22 10.26 -2.92
CA ILE A 101 11.71 10.25 -1.55
C ILE A 101 12.70 10.96 -0.63
N LYS A 102 12.19 11.82 0.26
CA LYS A 102 12.97 12.65 1.17
C LYS A 102 12.46 12.49 2.60
N ALA A 103 13.35 12.69 3.56
CA ALA A 103 12.94 12.83 4.96
C ALA A 103 11.91 13.96 5.13
N GLY A 104 10.97 13.76 6.02
CA GLY A 104 9.82 14.63 6.27
C GLY A 104 8.58 14.34 5.39
N MET A 105 8.69 13.46 4.38
CA MET A 105 7.52 13.04 3.61
C MET A 105 6.69 12.05 4.41
N ALA A 106 5.36 12.25 4.43
CA ALA A 106 4.40 11.24 4.82
C ALA A 106 3.85 10.57 3.54
N LEU A 107 3.78 9.25 3.54
CA LEU A 107 3.35 8.45 2.40
C LEU A 107 2.35 7.39 2.84
N THR A 108 1.46 7.00 1.92
CA THR A 108 0.80 5.71 1.97
C THR A 108 1.58 4.70 1.11
N ILE A 109 1.63 3.44 1.55
CA ILE A 109 1.92 2.28 0.71
C ILE A 109 0.63 1.50 0.62
N GLU A 110 0.03 1.50 -0.58
CA GLU A 110 -1.36 1.11 -0.82
C GLU A 110 -1.49 0.20 -2.05
N PRO A 111 -0.79 -0.97 -2.07
CA PRO A 111 -0.92 -1.90 -3.17
C PRO A 111 -2.31 -2.54 -3.21
N SER A 112 -2.77 -2.84 -4.43
CA SER A 112 -4.03 -3.53 -4.69
C SER A 112 -3.83 -4.79 -5.53
N ILE A 113 -4.72 -5.76 -5.36
CA ILE A 113 -4.73 -7.01 -6.12
C ILE A 113 -6.16 -7.44 -6.45
N SER A 114 -6.37 -7.86 -7.69
CA SER A 114 -7.59 -8.57 -8.07
C SER A 114 -7.45 -10.06 -7.78
N TYR A 115 -8.50 -10.68 -7.23
CA TYR A 115 -8.51 -12.10 -6.89
C TYR A 115 -9.90 -12.71 -7.11
N GLY A 116 -9.97 -14.04 -7.16
CA GLY A 116 -11.23 -14.75 -7.39
C GLY A 116 -11.95 -14.24 -8.65
N ASP A 117 -13.26 -14.06 -8.56
CA ASP A 117 -14.12 -13.66 -9.68
C ASP A 117 -14.24 -12.12 -9.78
N GLY A 118 -13.10 -11.43 -9.90
CA GLY A 118 -13.08 -9.98 -10.08
C GLY A 118 -13.22 -9.17 -8.80
N LEU A 119 -12.98 -9.78 -7.64
CA LEU A 119 -12.88 -9.08 -6.37
C LEU A 119 -11.54 -8.35 -6.27
N THR A 120 -11.53 -7.20 -5.62
CA THR A 120 -10.32 -6.43 -5.35
C THR A 120 -10.08 -6.33 -3.84
N MET A 121 -8.81 -6.42 -3.46
CA MET A 121 -8.35 -6.16 -2.10
C MET A 121 -7.23 -5.15 -2.15
N VAL A 122 -7.20 -4.25 -1.18
CA VAL A 122 -6.15 -3.24 -0.98
C VAL A 122 -5.54 -3.48 0.40
N ALA A 123 -4.28 -3.23 0.56
CA ALA A 123 -3.63 -3.11 1.88
C ALA A 123 -2.99 -1.74 1.96
N GLU A 124 -3.05 -1.11 3.13
CA GLU A 124 -2.51 0.24 3.29
C GLU A 124 -1.73 0.39 4.59
N GLU A 125 -0.58 1.04 4.48
CA GLU A 125 0.22 1.48 5.61
C GLU A 125 0.62 2.94 5.44
N ASN A 126 0.39 3.73 6.48
CA ASN A 126 0.84 5.12 6.54
C ASN A 126 2.17 5.21 7.27
N LEU A 127 3.08 5.99 6.73
CA LEU A 127 4.42 6.10 7.26
C LEU A 127 5.00 7.50 7.10
N LEU A 128 5.96 7.81 7.96
CA LEU A 128 6.78 9.02 7.90
C LEU A 128 8.22 8.64 7.59
N ILE A 129 8.80 9.32 6.61
CA ILE A 129 10.22 9.15 6.25
C ILE A 129 11.08 9.99 7.20
N LEU A 130 12.04 9.34 7.84
CA LEU A 130 13.06 9.98 8.69
C LEU A 130 14.39 10.03 7.95
N ASP A 131 15.38 10.76 8.49
CA ASP A 131 16.72 10.83 7.90
C ASP A 131 17.43 9.47 7.85
N ASP A 132 17.16 8.60 8.82
CA ASP A 132 17.81 7.31 9.05
C ASP A 132 16.87 6.10 8.96
N GLY A 133 15.64 6.28 8.46
CA GLY A 133 14.68 5.18 8.34
C GLY A 133 13.26 5.63 8.09
N VAL A 134 12.33 4.79 8.50
CA VAL A 134 10.89 5.05 8.40
C VAL A 134 10.18 4.68 9.71
N VAL A 135 9.09 5.36 10.01
CA VAL A 135 8.21 5.01 11.11
C VAL A 135 6.79 4.81 10.59
N LEU A 136 6.15 3.70 10.96
CA LEU A 136 4.74 3.49 10.70
C LEU A 136 3.91 4.38 11.61
N LEU A 137 2.91 5.06 11.05
CA LEU A 137 2.02 5.96 11.78
C LEU A 137 0.83 5.22 12.40
N SER A 138 0.64 3.95 12.04
CA SER A 138 -0.38 3.07 12.58
C SER A 138 0.21 1.69 12.89
N GLU A 139 -0.52 0.91 13.68
CA GLU A 139 -0.16 -0.50 13.89
C GLU A 139 -0.18 -1.26 12.56
N ARG A 140 0.89 -2.02 12.31
CA ARG A 140 1.06 -2.83 11.09
C ARG A 140 -0.08 -3.84 10.95
N ALA A 141 -0.65 -3.95 9.76
CA ALA A 141 -1.60 -5.01 9.45
C ALA A 141 -0.95 -6.39 9.67
N PRO A 142 -1.68 -7.37 10.25
CA PRO A 142 -1.14 -8.71 10.43
C PRO A 142 -0.95 -9.42 9.08
N ARG A 143 0.03 -10.35 9.03
CA ARG A 143 0.30 -11.15 7.83
C ARG A 143 -0.88 -12.04 7.43
N ASP A 144 -1.55 -12.62 8.43
CA ASP A 144 -2.71 -13.45 8.20
C ASP A 144 -3.99 -12.61 8.22
N LEU A 145 -4.89 -12.86 7.28
CA LEU A 145 -6.18 -12.15 7.20
C LEU A 145 -6.99 -12.39 8.47
N PRO A 146 -7.28 -11.36 9.28
CA PRO A 146 -8.05 -11.51 10.49
C PRO A 146 -9.46 -12.05 10.22
N ILE A 147 -9.91 -13.01 11.04
CA ILE A 147 -11.27 -13.53 10.99
C ILE A 147 -12.00 -13.08 12.25
N ILE A 148 -13.07 -12.34 12.07
CA ILE A 148 -13.91 -11.81 13.15
C ILE A 148 -15.15 -12.68 13.25
N PHE A 149 -15.42 -13.13 14.46
CA PHE A 149 -16.65 -13.86 14.78
C PHE A 149 -17.64 -12.89 15.43
N VAL A 150 -18.76 -12.70 14.77
CA VAL A 150 -19.88 -11.92 15.31
C VAL A 150 -20.96 -12.87 15.82
N PRO A 151 -21.65 -12.52 16.92
CA PRO A 151 -22.72 -13.35 17.51
C PRO A 151 -23.87 -13.58 16.54
#